data_0b928420764daf861ffe268fa0556ded
#
_entry.id   0b928420764daf861ffe268fa0556ded
#
_cell.length_a   1.000
_cell.length_b   1.000
_cell.length_c   1.000
_cell.angle_alpha   90.00
_cell.angle_beta   90.00
_cell.angle_gamma   90.00
#
_symmetry.space_group_name_H-M   'P 1'
#
loop_
_entity.id
_entity.type
_entity.pdbx_description
1 polymer ?
#
loop_
_entity_poly.entity_id
_entity_poly.type
_entity_poly.pdbx_seq_one_letter_code
_entity_poly.pdbx_strand_id
1 'polypeptide(L)'
;MAYKDGETMRLWEVNDLGISPNAILDIGAHTGQFHSWAKKVWPDAGIFMIEANPLHESTLDRLAMMNGDNYLMAALGDEEREVTFYTRSDKPHTEGNSYYKEANYWDIPQLVQESKVKLQKLDNVFEDEAVFELIKIDTQGSELDILKGGKNLCQKASVIILETSDIEYNIGAPSKGELVSYVKSIGFEEKMSIGEHYDGDKIIQKDVVFYNKELVR
;
A
#
# COMPACT_ATOMS: atom_id res chain seq x y z
N MET A 1 -3.20 -8.21 10.39
CA MET A 1 -2.21 -9.19 10.92
C MET A 1 -1.12 -8.42 11.62
N ALA A 2 -0.57 -8.92 12.72
CA ALA A 2 0.53 -8.23 13.40
C ALA A 2 1.84 -8.87 12.94
N TYR A 3 2.89 -8.05 12.84
CA TYR A 3 4.26 -8.57 12.74
C TYR A 3 4.54 -9.49 13.93
N LYS A 4 5.33 -10.56 13.73
CA LYS A 4 5.67 -11.51 14.78
C LYS A 4 6.42 -10.78 15.90
N ASP A 5 5.95 -10.93 17.14
CA ASP A 5 6.62 -10.41 18.36
C ASP A 5 6.88 -8.89 18.43
N GLY A 6 6.02 -8.08 17.83
CA GLY A 6 6.16 -6.61 17.83
C GLY A 6 7.20 -6.08 16.85
N GLU A 7 7.62 -6.87 15.88
CA GLU A 7 8.45 -6.42 14.78
C GLU A 7 7.74 -5.31 14.00
N THR A 8 8.46 -4.25 13.73
CA THR A 8 8.03 -3.14 12.89
C THR A 8 8.67 -3.31 11.51
N MET A 9 8.01 -2.78 10.46
CA MET A 9 8.63 -2.67 9.15
C MET A 9 10.00 -2.00 9.27
N ARG A 10 11.05 -2.62 8.73
CA ARG A 10 12.45 -2.18 8.90
C ARG A 10 12.80 -1.04 7.94
N LEU A 11 12.10 0.09 8.05
CA LEU A 11 12.32 1.27 7.18
C LEU A 11 13.72 1.90 7.33
N TRP A 12 14.39 1.70 8.48
CA TRP A 12 15.78 2.14 8.64
C TRP A 12 16.73 1.46 7.64
N GLU A 13 16.45 0.22 7.21
CA GLU A 13 17.25 -0.47 6.19
C GLU A 13 17.14 0.24 4.82
N VAL A 14 15.98 0.84 4.51
CA VAL A 14 15.79 1.68 3.32
C VAL A 14 16.60 2.98 3.44
N ASN A 15 16.59 3.60 4.63
CA ASN A 15 17.40 4.79 4.91
C ASN A 15 18.90 4.50 4.80
N ASP A 16 19.36 3.33 5.26
CA ASP A 16 20.76 2.89 5.18
C ASP A 16 21.25 2.69 3.73
N LEU A 17 20.33 2.54 2.76
CA LEU A 17 20.63 2.57 1.32
C LEU A 17 20.87 4.01 0.78
N GLY A 18 20.81 5.02 1.64
CA GLY A 18 20.94 6.43 1.24
C GLY A 18 19.63 7.05 0.72
N ILE A 19 18.51 6.39 0.93
CA ILE A 19 17.17 6.88 0.54
C ILE A 19 16.66 7.82 1.64
N SER A 20 16.55 9.11 1.31
CA SER A 20 16.02 10.14 2.21
C SER A 20 14.94 10.95 1.48
N PRO A 21 13.69 10.45 1.44
CA PRO A 21 12.61 11.08 0.70
C PRO A 21 12.17 12.39 1.37
N ASN A 22 11.87 13.41 0.55
CA ASN A 22 11.20 14.63 1.00
C ASN A 22 9.67 14.44 0.95
N ALA A 23 9.17 13.63 0.02
CA ALA A 23 7.76 13.34 -0.13
C ALA A 23 7.52 11.82 -0.23
N ILE A 24 6.57 11.35 0.58
CA ILE A 24 6.18 9.95 0.67
C ILE A 24 4.70 9.83 0.32
N LEU A 25 4.34 8.83 -0.48
CA LEU A 25 2.95 8.45 -0.75
C LEU A 25 2.67 7.10 -0.09
N ASP A 26 1.69 7.08 0.81
CA ASP A 26 1.23 5.90 1.55
C ASP A 26 -0.15 5.49 1.04
N ILE A 27 -0.23 4.45 0.21
CA ILE A 27 -1.47 3.93 -0.38
C ILE A 27 -1.90 2.67 0.36
N GLY A 28 -3.14 2.68 0.89
CA GLY A 28 -3.63 1.73 1.87
C GLY A 28 -3.16 2.13 3.28
N ALA A 29 -3.35 3.40 3.61
CA ALA A 29 -2.81 3.97 4.84
C ALA A 29 -3.47 3.43 6.11
N HIS A 30 -4.66 2.83 6.01
CA HIS A 30 -5.41 2.25 7.13
C HIS A 30 -5.54 3.24 8.30
N THR A 31 -4.96 2.93 9.46
CA THR A 31 -4.93 3.81 10.64
C THR A 31 -3.66 4.68 10.72
N GLY A 32 -2.85 4.75 9.67
CA GLY A 32 -1.59 5.51 9.63
C GLY A 32 -0.43 4.84 10.33
N GLN A 33 -0.37 3.51 10.35
CA GLN A 33 0.71 2.78 10.99
C GLN A 33 2.04 3.02 10.24
N PHE A 34 2.04 2.89 8.90
CA PHE A 34 3.21 3.18 8.08
C PHE A 34 3.64 4.65 8.22
N HIS A 35 2.69 5.60 8.18
CA HIS A 35 2.96 7.01 8.44
C HIS A 35 3.74 7.19 9.75
N SER A 36 3.29 6.56 10.84
CA SER A 36 3.92 6.66 12.14
C SER A 36 5.35 6.08 12.19
N TRP A 37 5.61 5.05 11.42
CA TRP A 37 6.95 4.46 11.27
C TRP A 37 7.86 5.33 10.39
N ALA A 38 7.34 5.82 9.26
CA ALA A 38 8.06 6.67 8.34
C ALA A 38 8.52 7.98 9.02
N LYS A 39 7.66 8.62 9.83
CA LYS A 39 8.02 9.83 10.61
C LYS A 39 9.13 9.59 11.64
N LYS A 40 9.33 8.36 12.13
CA LYS A 40 10.46 8.05 13.02
C LYS A 40 11.79 7.98 12.26
N VAL A 41 11.75 7.58 10.99
CA VAL A 41 12.96 7.44 10.15
C VAL A 41 13.24 8.72 9.38
N TRP A 42 12.19 9.36 8.85
CA TRP A 42 12.23 10.59 8.05
C TRP A 42 11.28 11.64 8.64
N PRO A 43 11.66 12.29 9.75
CA PRO A 43 10.74 13.19 10.47
C PRO A 43 10.31 14.41 9.65
N ASP A 44 11.15 14.87 8.73
CA ASP A 44 10.91 16.05 7.91
C ASP A 44 10.21 15.74 6.57
N ALA A 45 10.04 14.46 6.21
CA ALA A 45 9.34 14.07 4.99
C ALA A 45 7.85 14.42 5.06
N GLY A 46 7.32 15.06 4.02
CA GLY A 46 5.87 15.21 3.85
C GLY A 46 5.24 13.89 3.45
N ILE A 47 4.11 13.52 4.07
CA ILE A 47 3.43 12.27 3.76
C ILE A 47 2.03 12.56 3.24
N PHE A 48 1.68 11.95 2.09
CA PHE A 48 0.32 11.94 1.57
C PHE A 48 -0.25 10.53 1.74
N MET A 49 -1.35 10.42 2.46
CA MET A 49 -2.02 9.15 2.77
C MET A 49 -3.24 8.95 1.88
N ILE A 50 -3.42 7.75 1.30
CA ILE A 50 -4.63 7.38 0.55
C ILE A 50 -5.23 6.13 1.20
N GLU A 51 -6.55 6.17 1.47
CA GLU A 51 -7.28 5.06 2.08
C GLU A 51 -8.69 4.94 1.48
N ALA A 52 -9.13 3.71 1.25
CA ALA A 52 -10.45 3.44 0.67
C ALA A 52 -11.57 3.27 1.70
N ASN A 53 -11.24 2.78 2.89
CA ASN A 53 -12.22 2.54 3.95
C ASN A 53 -12.57 3.83 4.70
N PRO A 54 -13.80 4.36 4.57
CA PRO A 54 -14.19 5.65 5.19
C PRO A 54 -14.16 5.63 6.73
N LEU A 55 -14.10 4.46 7.36
CA LEU A 55 -13.99 4.34 8.81
C LEU A 55 -12.66 4.86 9.35
N HIS A 56 -11.63 4.99 8.52
CA HIS A 56 -10.32 5.48 8.92
C HIS A 56 -10.17 7.01 8.76
N GLU A 57 -11.10 7.69 8.09
CA GLU A 57 -11.01 9.11 7.75
C GLU A 57 -10.68 9.99 8.96
N SER A 58 -11.42 9.84 10.08
CA SER A 58 -11.20 10.66 11.28
C SER A 58 -9.81 10.45 11.91
N THR A 59 -9.23 9.27 11.74
CA THR A 59 -7.88 8.97 12.22
C THR A 59 -6.83 9.62 11.33
N LEU A 60 -6.99 9.52 10.01
CA LEU A 60 -6.07 10.10 9.03
C LEU A 60 -6.12 11.63 9.06
N ASP A 61 -7.32 12.23 9.21
CA ASP A 61 -7.49 13.66 9.37
C ASP A 61 -6.68 14.19 10.58
N ARG A 62 -6.83 13.52 11.73
CA ARG A 62 -6.06 13.88 12.93
C ARG A 62 -4.55 13.76 12.72
N LEU A 63 -4.08 12.68 12.08
CA LEU A 63 -2.64 12.50 11.79
C LEU A 63 -2.13 13.58 10.86
N ALA A 64 -2.86 13.89 9.79
CA ALA A 64 -2.53 14.94 8.85
C ALA A 64 -2.44 16.32 9.54
N MET A 65 -3.44 16.68 10.33
CA MET A 65 -3.43 17.95 11.09
C MET A 65 -2.26 18.05 12.07
N MET A 66 -1.91 16.96 12.77
CA MET A 66 -0.83 16.99 13.78
C MET A 66 0.57 17.08 13.16
N ASN A 67 0.75 16.60 11.94
CA ASN A 67 2.06 16.50 11.30
C ASN A 67 2.24 17.47 10.11
N GLY A 68 1.20 18.20 9.71
CA GLY A 68 1.23 19.04 8.50
C GLY A 68 1.22 18.22 7.20
N ASP A 69 0.68 17.01 7.25
CA ASP A 69 0.57 16.08 6.14
C ASP A 69 -0.82 16.17 5.46
N ASN A 70 -1.05 15.34 4.45
CA ASN A 70 -2.31 15.32 3.71
C ASN A 70 -2.88 13.90 3.61
N TYR A 71 -4.18 13.80 3.35
CA TYR A 71 -4.81 12.52 3.03
C TYR A 71 -5.93 12.68 1.99
N LEU A 72 -6.28 11.56 1.37
CA LEU A 72 -7.41 11.43 0.45
C LEU A 72 -8.15 10.12 0.74
N MET A 73 -9.48 10.20 0.88
CA MET A 73 -10.32 9.01 0.91
C MET A 73 -10.67 8.60 -0.52
N ALA A 74 -10.01 7.56 -1.03
CA ALA A 74 -10.21 7.07 -2.40
C ALA A 74 -9.86 5.58 -2.51
N ALA A 75 -10.63 4.86 -3.33
CA ALA A 75 -10.24 3.55 -3.85
C ALA A 75 -9.54 3.71 -5.19
N LEU A 76 -8.39 3.07 -5.35
CA LEU A 76 -7.57 3.19 -6.55
C LEU A 76 -7.56 1.88 -7.36
N GLY A 77 -7.34 1.99 -8.67
CA GLY A 77 -7.25 0.86 -9.57
C GLY A 77 -6.68 1.24 -10.93
N ASP A 78 -6.74 0.29 -11.89
CA ASP A 78 -6.20 0.44 -13.24
C ASP A 78 -7.08 1.29 -14.18
N GLU A 79 -8.39 1.39 -13.86
CA GLU A 79 -9.37 2.16 -14.61
C GLU A 79 -10.47 2.74 -13.72
N GLU A 80 -11.16 3.76 -14.21
CA GLU A 80 -12.30 4.35 -13.50
C GLU A 80 -13.54 3.48 -13.73
N ARG A 81 -13.92 2.71 -12.73
CA ARG A 81 -15.12 1.85 -12.72
C ARG A 81 -15.67 1.69 -11.32
N GLU A 82 -16.92 1.27 -11.24
CA GLU A 82 -17.51 0.85 -9.95
C GLU A 82 -17.17 -0.61 -9.66
N VAL A 83 -16.75 -0.87 -8.42
CA VAL A 83 -16.46 -2.22 -7.93
C VAL A 83 -17.19 -2.49 -6.62
N THR A 84 -17.28 -3.76 -6.24
CA THR A 84 -17.69 -4.15 -4.89
C THR A 84 -16.47 -4.11 -3.97
N PHE A 85 -16.59 -3.39 -2.86
CA PHE A 85 -15.58 -3.32 -1.82
C PHE A 85 -16.04 -4.15 -0.63
N TYR A 86 -15.18 -5.02 -0.13
CA TYR A 86 -15.46 -5.99 0.92
C TYR A 86 -14.86 -5.53 2.25
N THR A 87 -15.69 -5.53 3.30
CA THR A 87 -15.27 -5.23 4.68
C THR A 87 -15.81 -6.26 5.65
N ARG A 88 -15.26 -6.33 6.85
CA ARG A 88 -15.73 -7.20 7.92
C ARG A 88 -16.62 -6.45 8.88
N SER A 89 -17.86 -6.90 9.10
CA SER A 89 -18.80 -6.26 10.03
C SER A 89 -18.43 -6.43 11.49
N ASP A 90 -17.78 -7.54 11.83
CA ASP A 90 -17.31 -7.83 13.19
C ASP A 90 -15.93 -7.18 13.50
N LYS A 91 -15.20 -6.84 12.45
CA LYS A 91 -13.87 -6.22 12.52
C LYS A 91 -13.72 -5.14 11.44
N PRO A 92 -14.53 -4.07 11.49
CA PRO A 92 -14.57 -3.06 10.43
C PRO A 92 -13.23 -2.30 10.26
N HIS A 93 -12.37 -2.34 11.27
CA HIS A 93 -11.03 -1.77 11.25
C HIS A 93 -9.93 -2.80 10.95
N THR A 94 -10.28 -3.96 10.36
CA THR A 94 -9.27 -4.94 9.94
C THR A 94 -8.48 -4.44 8.73
N GLU A 95 -7.26 -4.89 8.61
CA GLU A 95 -6.36 -4.57 7.49
C GLU A 95 -6.78 -5.25 6.17
N GLY A 96 -7.60 -6.31 6.21
CA GLY A 96 -8.01 -7.10 5.05
C GLY A 96 -9.13 -6.51 4.17
N ASN A 97 -9.42 -5.21 4.25
CA ASN A 97 -10.47 -4.58 3.44
C ASN A 97 -9.97 -4.28 2.03
N SER A 98 -10.67 -4.78 0.99
CA SER A 98 -10.27 -4.62 -0.41
C SER A 98 -11.46 -4.82 -1.35
N TYR A 99 -11.30 -4.51 -2.64
CA TYR A 99 -12.20 -4.97 -3.68
C TYR A 99 -11.84 -6.38 -4.21
N TYR A 100 -10.72 -6.94 -3.78
CA TYR A 100 -10.44 -8.37 -3.88
C TYR A 100 -10.82 -9.04 -2.57
N LYS A 101 -11.76 -9.98 -2.61
CA LYS A 101 -12.29 -10.62 -1.42
C LYS A 101 -11.25 -11.54 -0.78
N GLU A 102 -10.97 -11.34 0.51
CA GLU A 102 -10.07 -12.23 1.27
C GLU A 102 -10.62 -13.66 1.31
N ALA A 103 -9.75 -14.64 1.00
CA ALA A 103 -10.13 -16.05 0.90
C ALA A 103 -10.78 -16.60 2.18
N ASN A 104 -10.28 -16.20 3.34
CA ASN A 104 -10.79 -16.62 4.64
C ASN A 104 -12.19 -16.07 4.97
N TYR A 105 -12.70 -15.08 4.22
CA TYR A 105 -14.06 -14.56 4.43
C TYR A 105 -15.15 -15.52 3.97
N TRP A 106 -14.82 -16.52 3.14
CA TRP A 106 -15.79 -17.52 2.68
C TRP A 106 -16.36 -18.37 3.82
N ASP A 107 -15.57 -18.60 4.86
CA ASP A 107 -15.99 -19.43 6.01
C ASP A 107 -17.02 -18.74 6.89
N ILE A 108 -17.17 -17.42 6.78
CA ILE A 108 -18.10 -16.61 7.57
C ILE A 108 -18.79 -15.53 6.69
N PRO A 109 -19.53 -15.95 5.64
CA PRO A 109 -20.09 -15.00 4.67
C PRO A 109 -21.06 -13.98 5.28
N GLN A 110 -21.73 -14.30 6.40
CA GLN A 110 -22.62 -13.40 7.12
C GLN A 110 -21.90 -12.21 7.78
N LEU A 111 -20.59 -12.27 7.91
CA LEU A 111 -19.76 -11.18 8.47
C LEU A 111 -19.15 -10.27 7.40
N VAL A 112 -19.30 -10.64 6.13
CA VAL A 112 -18.82 -9.81 5.01
C VAL A 112 -19.86 -8.75 4.69
N GLN A 113 -19.43 -7.50 4.66
CA GLN A 113 -20.23 -6.39 4.14
C GLN A 113 -19.71 -5.99 2.77
N GLU A 114 -20.65 -5.72 1.87
CA GLU A 114 -20.37 -5.29 0.52
C GLU A 114 -20.87 -3.86 0.32
N SER A 115 -20.01 -3.01 -0.20
CA SER A 115 -20.36 -1.64 -0.61
C SER A 115 -19.90 -1.39 -2.04
N LYS A 116 -20.50 -0.39 -2.70
CA LYS A 116 -20.06 0.04 -4.02
C LYS A 116 -19.11 1.23 -3.86
N VAL A 117 -17.93 1.11 -4.48
CA VAL A 117 -16.96 2.20 -4.53
C VAL A 117 -16.55 2.46 -5.98
N LYS A 118 -16.27 3.72 -6.29
CA LYS A 118 -15.73 4.12 -7.59
C LYS A 118 -14.21 4.14 -7.51
N LEU A 119 -13.55 3.36 -8.36
CA LEU A 119 -12.11 3.42 -8.50
C LEU A 119 -11.67 4.68 -9.24
N GLN A 120 -10.52 5.20 -8.83
CA GLN A 120 -9.81 6.27 -9.52
C GLN A 120 -8.44 5.76 -9.98
N LYS A 121 -7.93 6.31 -11.06
CA LYS A 121 -6.55 6.09 -11.47
C LYS A 121 -5.63 7.00 -10.68
N LEU A 122 -4.54 6.47 -10.16
CA LEU A 122 -3.58 7.25 -9.39
C LEU A 122 -2.98 8.40 -10.22
N ASP A 123 -2.75 8.20 -11.52
CA ASP A 123 -2.28 9.25 -12.44
C ASP A 123 -3.29 10.41 -12.61
N ASN A 124 -4.58 10.23 -12.24
CA ASN A 124 -5.60 11.28 -12.28
C ASN A 124 -5.79 11.98 -10.91
N VAL A 125 -5.16 11.49 -9.85
CA VAL A 125 -5.27 12.06 -8.50
C VAL A 125 -4.35 13.25 -8.32
N PHE A 126 -3.18 13.22 -8.94
CA PHE A 126 -2.14 14.25 -8.80
C PHE A 126 -1.85 14.91 -10.13
N GLU A 127 -1.35 16.15 -10.08
CA GLU A 127 -0.85 16.86 -11.24
C GLU A 127 0.40 16.20 -11.80
N ASP A 128 0.68 16.41 -13.09
CA ASP A 128 1.80 15.76 -13.79
C ASP A 128 3.17 16.07 -13.19
N GLU A 129 3.33 17.19 -12.49
CA GLU A 129 4.57 17.60 -11.83
C GLU A 129 4.78 16.95 -10.45
N ALA A 130 3.77 16.29 -9.90
CA ALA A 130 3.88 15.65 -8.60
C ALA A 130 4.97 14.56 -8.62
N VAL A 131 5.79 14.56 -7.57
CA VAL A 131 6.84 13.56 -7.34
C VAL A 131 6.79 13.09 -5.88
N PHE A 132 6.76 11.80 -5.70
CA PHE A 132 6.96 11.15 -4.42
C PHE A 132 8.18 10.24 -4.54
N GLU A 133 9.25 10.53 -3.79
CA GLU A 133 10.48 9.75 -3.87
C GLU A 133 10.31 8.33 -3.32
N LEU A 134 9.39 8.16 -2.38
CA LEU A 134 9.00 6.86 -1.84
C LEU A 134 7.49 6.67 -1.95
N ILE A 135 7.08 5.54 -2.54
CA ILE A 135 5.67 5.14 -2.62
C ILE A 135 5.51 3.78 -1.93
N LYS A 136 4.62 3.67 -0.94
CA LYS A 136 4.19 2.41 -0.36
C LYS A 136 2.81 2.05 -0.89
N ILE A 137 2.61 0.82 -1.32
CA ILE A 137 1.30 0.29 -1.72
C ILE A 137 1.05 -1.03 -1.00
N ASP A 138 0.00 -1.04 -0.19
CA ASP A 138 -0.45 -2.18 0.58
C ASP A 138 -1.99 -2.09 0.67
N THR A 139 -2.63 -2.74 -0.28
CA THR A 139 -4.07 -2.59 -0.55
C THR A 139 -4.77 -3.92 -0.68
N GLN A 140 -4.12 -4.97 -0.18
CA GLN A 140 -4.68 -6.30 -0.06
C GLN A 140 -5.16 -6.86 -1.41
N GLY A 141 -4.20 -6.94 -2.38
CA GLY A 141 -4.38 -7.57 -3.68
C GLY A 141 -4.57 -6.62 -4.86
N SER A 142 -4.74 -5.31 -4.63
CA SER A 142 -4.92 -4.35 -5.73
C SER A 142 -3.65 -3.60 -6.15
N GLU A 143 -2.49 -3.98 -5.66
CA GLU A 143 -1.20 -3.33 -5.88
C GLU A 143 -0.86 -3.21 -7.37
N LEU A 144 -1.06 -4.29 -8.14
CA LEU A 144 -0.79 -4.28 -9.58
C LEU A 144 -1.74 -3.35 -10.35
N ASP A 145 -3.01 -3.31 -9.97
CA ASP A 145 -3.99 -2.45 -10.63
C ASP A 145 -3.66 -0.98 -10.35
N ILE A 146 -3.28 -0.66 -9.12
CA ILE A 146 -2.85 0.69 -8.73
C ILE A 146 -1.60 1.11 -9.49
N LEU A 147 -0.60 0.23 -9.60
CA LEU A 147 0.61 0.49 -10.38
C LEU A 147 0.32 0.73 -11.87
N LYS A 148 -0.66 0.01 -12.45
CA LYS A 148 -1.10 0.25 -13.84
C LYS A 148 -1.80 1.59 -13.99
N GLY A 149 -2.69 1.93 -13.05
CA GLY A 149 -3.42 3.20 -13.03
C GLY A 149 -2.57 4.40 -12.65
N GLY A 150 -1.40 4.19 -12.05
CA GLY A 150 -0.45 5.21 -11.60
C GLY A 150 0.93 5.09 -12.22
N LYS A 151 1.04 4.50 -13.42
CA LYS A 151 2.33 4.21 -14.05
C LYS A 151 3.22 5.45 -14.15
N ASN A 152 2.68 6.58 -14.60
CA ASN A 152 3.45 7.80 -14.82
C ASN A 152 3.98 8.38 -13.50
N LEU A 153 3.15 8.38 -12.46
CA LEU A 153 3.55 8.84 -11.13
C LEU A 153 4.58 7.88 -10.52
N CYS A 154 4.32 6.58 -10.56
CA CYS A 154 5.20 5.57 -9.98
C CYS A 154 6.60 5.57 -10.60
N GLN A 155 6.73 5.77 -11.92
CA GLN A 155 8.03 5.81 -12.59
C GLN A 155 8.93 6.97 -12.14
N LYS A 156 8.39 7.99 -11.49
CA LYS A 156 9.17 9.11 -10.93
C LYS A 156 9.71 8.82 -9.52
N ALA A 157 9.23 7.75 -8.88
CA ALA A 157 9.68 7.38 -7.55
C ALA A 157 11.08 6.77 -7.57
N SER A 158 11.89 7.06 -6.55
CA SER A 158 13.17 6.40 -6.31
C SER A 158 12.98 5.00 -5.74
N VAL A 159 11.97 4.83 -4.90
CA VAL A 159 11.66 3.57 -4.21
C VAL A 159 10.16 3.32 -4.20
N ILE A 160 9.79 2.06 -4.45
CA ILE A 160 8.44 1.54 -4.21
C ILE A 160 8.53 0.39 -3.19
N ILE A 161 7.68 0.43 -2.17
CA ILE A 161 7.48 -0.64 -1.20
C ILE A 161 6.14 -1.27 -1.50
N LEU A 162 6.13 -2.59 -1.75
CA LEU A 162 4.92 -3.34 -2.08
C LEU A 162 4.70 -4.49 -1.12
N GLU A 163 3.48 -4.66 -0.64
CA GLU A 163 3.09 -5.92 -0.06
C GLU A 163 2.97 -6.97 -1.18
N THR A 164 3.60 -8.11 -0.99
CA THR A 164 3.55 -9.26 -1.91
C THR A 164 3.10 -10.50 -1.19
N SER A 165 2.22 -11.30 -1.78
CA SER A 165 1.74 -12.53 -1.19
C SER A 165 2.29 -13.76 -1.91
N ASP A 166 2.79 -14.73 -1.14
CA ASP A 166 3.24 -16.03 -1.65
C ASP A 166 2.08 -17.04 -1.80
N ILE A 167 0.88 -16.66 -1.38
CA ILE A 167 -0.36 -17.44 -1.51
C ILE A 167 -1.46 -16.58 -2.12
N GLU A 168 -2.52 -17.19 -2.63
CA GLU A 168 -3.74 -16.46 -3.02
C GLU A 168 -4.50 -16.05 -1.75
N TYR A 169 -4.08 -14.92 -1.16
CA TYR A 169 -4.72 -14.37 0.04
C TYR A 169 -6.05 -13.70 -0.30
N ASN A 170 -6.09 -12.97 -1.42
CA ASN A 170 -7.28 -12.31 -1.96
C ASN A 170 -7.68 -12.98 -3.27
N ILE A 171 -8.94 -13.43 -3.37
CA ILE A 171 -9.44 -14.23 -4.48
C ILE A 171 -9.43 -13.43 -5.78
N GLY A 172 -8.75 -13.97 -6.79
CA GLY A 172 -8.64 -13.34 -8.11
C GLY A 172 -7.68 -12.15 -8.18
N ALA A 173 -6.98 -11.84 -7.08
CA ALA A 173 -5.92 -10.83 -7.10
C ALA A 173 -4.74 -11.30 -7.97
N PRO A 174 -4.02 -10.37 -8.59
CA PRO A 174 -2.81 -10.69 -9.35
C PRO A 174 -1.79 -11.46 -8.51
N SER A 175 -1.13 -12.43 -9.12
CA SER A 175 -0.07 -13.18 -8.45
C SER A 175 1.16 -12.32 -8.21
N LYS A 176 1.97 -12.70 -7.21
CA LYS A 176 3.29 -12.09 -6.95
C LYS A 176 4.16 -12.05 -8.21
N GLY A 177 4.12 -13.10 -9.04
CA GLY A 177 4.90 -13.17 -10.28
C GLY A 177 4.49 -12.09 -11.29
N GLU A 178 3.18 -11.84 -11.44
CA GLU A 178 2.65 -10.78 -12.30
C GLU A 178 3.02 -9.40 -11.77
N LEU A 179 2.84 -9.17 -10.47
CA LEU A 179 3.20 -7.93 -9.79
C LEU A 179 4.69 -7.59 -9.99
N VAL A 180 5.60 -8.52 -9.63
CA VAL A 180 7.05 -8.33 -9.74
C VAL A 180 7.48 -8.14 -11.19
N SER A 181 6.89 -8.88 -12.13
CA SER A 181 7.18 -8.74 -13.56
C SER A 181 6.80 -7.35 -14.07
N TYR A 182 5.65 -6.83 -13.66
CA TYR A 182 5.22 -5.49 -14.02
C TYR A 182 6.13 -4.41 -13.44
N VAL A 183 6.45 -4.49 -12.16
CA VAL A 183 7.35 -3.54 -11.48
C VAL A 183 8.71 -3.46 -12.19
N LYS A 184 9.28 -4.62 -12.57
CA LYS A 184 10.51 -4.68 -13.36
C LYS A 184 10.35 -4.04 -14.74
N SER A 185 9.20 -4.23 -15.38
CA SER A 185 8.92 -3.66 -16.72
C SER A 185 8.84 -2.14 -16.72
N ILE A 186 8.55 -1.51 -15.59
CA ILE A 186 8.49 -0.05 -15.45
C ILE A 186 9.76 0.57 -14.86
N GLY A 187 10.86 -0.18 -14.77
CA GLY A 187 12.20 0.34 -14.47
C GLY A 187 12.74 0.05 -13.07
N PHE A 188 12.03 -0.74 -12.27
CA PHE A 188 12.45 -1.05 -10.89
C PHE A 188 13.12 -2.43 -10.79
N GLU A 189 13.98 -2.57 -9.78
CA GLU A 189 14.57 -3.84 -9.36
C GLU A 189 14.27 -4.13 -7.90
N GLU A 190 14.03 -5.40 -7.61
CA GLU A 190 13.88 -5.88 -6.24
C GLU A 190 15.20 -5.74 -5.48
N LYS A 191 15.14 -5.17 -4.28
CA LYS A 191 16.31 -4.95 -3.43
C LYS A 191 16.33 -5.86 -2.22
N MET A 192 15.26 -5.83 -1.42
CA MET A 192 15.19 -6.53 -0.15
C MET A 192 13.75 -6.63 0.35
N SER A 193 13.52 -7.49 1.35
CA SER A 193 12.30 -7.49 2.16
C SER A 193 12.57 -6.80 3.49
N ILE A 194 11.63 -5.96 3.92
CA ILE A 194 11.72 -5.18 5.17
C ILE A 194 10.62 -5.51 6.17
N GLY A 195 9.71 -6.38 5.81
CA GLY A 195 8.63 -6.91 6.65
C GLY A 195 8.21 -8.28 6.19
N GLU A 196 7.89 -9.17 7.11
CA GLU A 196 7.35 -10.48 6.84
C GLU A 196 6.12 -10.74 7.72
N HIS A 197 5.08 -11.30 7.09
CA HIS A 197 3.86 -11.75 7.77
C HIS A 197 3.80 -13.26 7.78
N TYR A 198 3.46 -13.82 8.92
CA TYR A 198 3.51 -15.25 9.15
C TYR A 198 2.12 -15.84 9.42
N ASP A 199 1.90 -17.07 8.89
CA ASP A 199 0.87 -17.99 9.37
C ASP A 199 1.59 -19.21 9.98
N GLY A 200 1.60 -19.31 11.29
CA GLY A 200 2.47 -20.23 12.00
C GLY A 200 3.95 -19.93 11.74
N ASP A 201 4.67 -20.89 11.17
CA ASP A 201 6.08 -20.75 10.79
C ASP A 201 6.27 -20.42 9.29
N LYS A 202 5.17 -20.31 8.53
CA LYS A 202 5.21 -20.04 7.10
C LYS A 202 5.05 -18.55 6.84
N ILE A 203 5.96 -17.96 6.07
CA ILE A 203 5.78 -16.61 5.53
C ILE A 203 4.69 -16.67 4.47
N ILE A 204 3.69 -15.78 4.59
CA ILE A 204 2.56 -15.68 3.65
C ILE A 204 2.58 -14.38 2.85
N GLN A 205 3.08 -13.29 3.45
CA GLN A 205 3.21 -11.98 2.81
C GLN A 205 4.54 -11.33 3.20
N LYS A 206 5.02 -10.42 2.36
CA LYS A 206 6.26 -9.64 2.58
C LYS A 206 6.10 -8.22 2.07
N ASP A 207 6.68 -7.28 2.79
CA ASP A 207 6.95 -5.94 2.30
C ASP A 207 8.28 -5.92 1.55
N VAL A 208 8.22 -5.77 0.24
CA VAL A 208 9.37 -5.82 -0.66
C VAL A 208 9.70 -4.44 -1.18
N VAL A 209 10.97 -4.07 -1.07
CA VAL A 209 11.52 -2.81 -1.57
C VAL A 209 12.01 -2.99 -3.00
N PHE A 210 11.52 -2.14 -3.88
CA PHE A 210 11.96 -2.01 -5.26
C PHE A 210 12.57 -0.62 -5.44
N TYR A 211 13.73 -0.53 -6.07
CA TYR A 211 14.40 0.74 -6.38
C TYR A 211 14.42 1.01 -7.88
N ASN A 212 14.33 2.27 -8.25
CA ASN A 212 14.44 2.72 -9.63
C ASN A 212 15.91 2.80 -10.03
N LYS A 213 16.33 2.00 -11.02
CA LYS A 213 17.73 1.91 -11.48
C LYS A 213 18.30 3.22 -12.03
N GLU A 214 17.45 4.08 -12.54
CA GLU A 214 17.86 5.33 -13.17
C GLU A 214 18.02 6.46 -12.16
N LEU A 215 17.27 6.40 -11.04
CA LEU A 215 17.22 7.44 -10.02
C LEU A 215 18.09 7.15 -8.79
N VAL A 216 18.30 5.87 -8.46
CA VAL A 216 19.13 5.45 -7.32
C VAL A 216 20.44 4.86 -7.85
N ARG A 217 21.56 5.47 -7.49
CA ARG A 217 22.91 5.05 -7.90
C ARG A 217 23.69 4.45 -6.75
#